data_55bb72cd334ae6143d551a5c594bbdb9
#
_entry.id   55bb72cd334ae6143d551a5c594bbdb9
#
_cell.length_a   1.000
_cell.length_b   1.000
_cell.length_c   1.000
_cell.angle_alpha   90.00
_cell.angle_beta   90.00
_cell.angle_gamma   90.00
#
_symmetry.space_group_name_H-M   'P 1'
#
loop_
_entity.id
_entity.type
_entity.pdbx_description
1 polymer ?
#
loop_
_entity_poly.entity_id
_entity_poly.type
_entity_poly.pdbx_seq_one_letter_code
_entity_poly.pdbx_strand_id
1 'polypeptide(L)'
;MYRVYFAIVSFVVAAITLGDAVLYSYWGFRIDATPLFYLTSPADAVASIPAWETVLIVFLIFVYAALLLWPMWRLSGKTGSWQRPKKSILSFACLLLLAASLFIPIRGGFTVSTMNVGKVYFSDRMALNHAAINPVFSLMSSLSKSEDFSSQYRFFEPEKADVIFEPLRGGGPSVYPADSLQWVKARPNVLLIVLESFSGVAMESLGGIPGVMPNLEKIASEGILFTNFYANSFRTDRGLTSILSGYPAQPTASIMKYPAKSQSLPGISKSLRKAGYDTQFLYGGDADFTNMRSYFISMGMDNIVCDRDFPLSQRLSKWGVPDDVTFEKFYSLIKEQSREPFMKMFLTLSSHEPFDVPMNRLEDKYLNSIAYTDSCVGDFVEKLKRLPVWDNTLIVFVADHAKRYPQNVENHDLSLIHISEPTRQ
;
A
#
# COMPACT_ATOMS: atom_id res chain seq x y z
N MET A 1 -1.52 -42.42 -11.90
CA MET A 1 -1.99 -41.03 -11.98
C MET A 1 -1.31 -40.09 -10.96
N TYR A 2 -1.44 -40.31 -9.65
CA TYR A 2 -0.84 -39.42 -8.62
C TYR A 2 0.68 -39.25 -8.73
N ARG A 3 1.43 -40.29 -9.05
CA ARG A 3 2.91 -40.22 -9.17
C ARG A 3 3.35 -39.30 -10.31
N VAL A 4 2.64 -39.31 -11.43
CA VAL A 4 2.91 -38.40 -12.56
C VAL A 4 2.59 -36.97 -12.15
N TYR A 5 1.46 -36.74 -11.49
CA TYR A 5 1.10 -35.43 -10.96
C TYR A 5 2.18 -34.90 -10.00
N PHE A 6 2.61 -35.69 -9.02
CA PHE A 6 3.66 -35.28 -8.09
C PHE A 6 5.00 -35.01 -8.79
N ALA A 7 5.34 -35.78 -9.83
CA ALA A 7 6.56 -35.53 -10.60
C ALA A 7 6.52 -34.17 -11.33
N ILE A 8 5.39 -33.87 -11.99
CA ILE A 8 5.18 -32.59 -12.68
C ILE A 8 5.22 -31.43 -11.69
N VAL A 9 4.45 -31.51 -10.59
CA VAL A 9 4.42 -30.45 -9.59
C VAL A 9 5.79 -30.20 -8.94
N SER A 10 6.51 -31.27 -8.59
CA SER A 10 7.86 -31.15 -8.01
C SER A 10 8.84 -30.50 -8.97
N PHE A 11 8.76 -30.85 -10.27
CA PHE A 11 9.61 -30.23 -11.29
C PHE A 11 9.28 -28.75 -11.49
N VAL A 12 8.00 -28.39 -11.61
CA VAL A 12 7.56 -26.99 -11.78
C VAL A 12 7.96 -26.13 -10.56
N VAL A 13 7.72 -26.62 -9.35
CA VAL A 13 8.12 -25.92 -8.13
C VAL A 13 9.64 -25.75 -8.05
N ALA A 14 10.40 -26.78 -8.40
CA ALA A 14 11.87 -26.71 -8.43
C ALA A 14 12.36 -25.70 -9.46
N ALA A 15 11.79 -25.71 -10.67
CA ALA A 15 12.18 -24.79 -11.74
C ALA A 15 11.87 -23.32 -11.35
N ILE A 16 10.70 -23.05 -10.78
CA ILE A 16 10.34 -21.71 -10.32
C ILE A 16 11.28 -21.26 -9.19
N THR A 17 11.54 -22.11 -8.19
CA THR A 17 12.35 -21.76 -7.02
C THR A 17 13.81 -21.50 -7.38
N LEU A 18 14.41 -22.32 -8.22
CA LEU A 18 15.80 -22.14 -8.64
C LEU A 18 15.93 -21.02 -9.69
N GLY A 19 14.95 -20.90 -10.60
CA GLY A 19 14.87 -19.77 -11.52
C GLY A 19 14.79 -18.44 -10.76
N ASP A 20 13.96 -18.37 -9.72
CA ASP A 20 13.85 -17.19 -8.85
C ASP A 20 15.20 -16.88 -8.15
N ALA A 21 15.89 -17.88 -7.61
CA ALA A 21 17.17 -17.68 -6.92
C ALA A 21 18.24 -17.10 -7.86
N VAL A 22 18.27 -17.52 -9.11
CA VAL A 22 19.18 -16.98 -10.13
C VAL A 22 18.77 -15.57 -10.53
N LEU A 23 17.50 -15.36 -10.89
CA LEU A 23 17.00 -14.07 -11.33
C LEU A 23 17.08 -13.00 -10.23
N TYR A 24 16.99 -13.39 -8.96
CA TYR A 24 17.12 -12.47 -7.83
C TYR A 24 18.45 -11.72 -7.83
N SER A 25 19.54 -12.36 -8.23
CA SER A 25 20.86 -11.71 -8.30
C SER A 25 20.92 -10.58 -9.35
N TYR A 26 20.09 -10.67 -10.41
CA TYR A 26 20.02 -9.70 -11.48
C TYR A 26 18.95 -8.62 -11.24
N TRP A 27 17.81 -9.03 -10.67
CA TRP A 27 16.65 -8.15 -10.56
C TRP A 27 16.49 -7.49 -9.18
N GLY A 28 17.12 -8.05 -8.15
CA GLY A 28 16.96 -7.57 -6.77
C GLY A 28 15.55 -7.71 -6.22
N PHE A 29 14.71 -8.53 -6.85
CA PHE A 29 13.34 -8.83 -6.44
C PHE A 29 12.98 -10.29 -6.79
N ARG A 30 11.92 -10.82 -6.15
CA ARG A 30 11.43 -12.19 -6.38
C ARG A 30 10.76 -12.29 -7.75
N ILE A 31 10.78 -13.49 -8.32
CA ILE A 31 10.24 -13.79 -9.65
C ILE A 31 8.80 -13.28 -9.79
N ASP A 32 8.53 -12.63 -10.90
CA ASP A 32 7.21 -12.20 -11.36
C ASP A 32 6.89 -12.83 -12.74
N ALA A 33 5.88 -12.31 -13.44
CA ALA A 33 5.49 -12.82 -14.75
C ALA A 33 6.47 -12.45 -15.89
N THR A 34 7.44 -11.56 -15.65
CA THR A 34 8.37 -11.05 -16.67
C THR A 34 9.14 -12.15 -17.41
N PRO A 35 9.68 -13.21 -16.74
CA PRO A 35 10.38 -14.27 -17.45
C PRO A 35 9.52 -14.99 -18.49
N LEU A 36 8.21 -15.02 -18.33
CA LEU A 36 7.32 -15.72 -19.26
C LEU A 36 7.24 -15.04 -20.62
N PHE A 37 7.51 -13.73 -20.67
CA PHE A 37 7.61 -13.01 -21.94
C PHE A 37 8.81 -13.48 -22.77
N TYR A 38 9.89 -13.94 -22.11
CA TYR A 38 11.06 -14.49 -22.80
C TYR A 38 10.88 -15.93 -23.29
N LEU A 39 9.78 -16.61 -22.94
CA LEU A 39 9.45 -17.91 -23.51
C LEU A 39 9.17 -17.85 -25.01
N THR A 40 8.81 -16.67 -25.54
CA THR A 40 8.66 -16.44 -26.97
C THR A 40 9.99 -16.28 -27.69
N SER A 41 11.08 -15.99 -26.98
CA SER A 41 12.44 -15.81 -27.50
C SER A 41 13.47 -16.53 -26.59
N PRO A 42 13.46 -17.88 -26.52
CA PRO A 42 14.32 -18.61 -25.59
C PRO A 42 15.81 -18.38 -25.79
N ALA A 43 16.24 -18.10 -27.02
CA ALA A 43 17.63 -17.82 -27.36
C ALA A 43 18.16 -16.57 -26.65
N ASP A 44 17.31 -15.52 -26.52
CA ASP A 44 17.70 -14.27 -25.86
C ASP A 44 17.79 -14.45 -24.35
N ALA A 45 16.96 -15.32 -23.77
CA ALA A 45 16.98 -15.64 -22.34
C ALA A 45 18.29 -16.35 -21.92
N VAL A 46 18.80 -17.24 -22.78
CA VAL A 46 20.02 -18.02 -22.50
C VAL A 46 21.30 -17.25 -22.87
N ALA A 47 21.22 -16.32 -23.83
CA ALA A 47 22.39 -15.55 -24.29
C ALA A 47 23.08 -14.71 -23.21
N SER A 48 22.33 -14.35 -22.15
CA SER A 48 22.85 -13.51 -21.05
C SER A 48 23.53 -14.31 -19.92
N ILE A 49 23.48 -15.64 -19.94
CA ILE A 49 23.99 -16.52 -18.90
C ILE A 49 25.10 -17.41 -19.46
N PRO A 50 26.27 -17.55 -18.78
CA PRO A 50 27.32 -18.49 -19.22
C PRO A 50 26.78 -19.90 -19.33
N ALA A 51 27.22 -20.65 -20.37
CA ALA A 51 26.71 -22.00 -20.65
C ALA A 51 26.90 -22.98 -19.47
N TRP A 52 27.99 -22.88 -18.74
CA TRP A 52 28.23 -23.72 -17.56
C TRP A 52 27.27 -23.46 -16.42
N GLU A 53 26.85 -22.17 -16.20
CA GLU A 53 25.83 -21.83 -15.21
C GLU A 53 24.46 -22.38 -15.61
N THR A 54 24.10 -22.30 -16.89
CA THR A 54 22.86 -22.90 -17.39
C THR A 54 22.82 -24.41 -17.15
N VAL A 55 23.89 -25.12 -17.43
CA VAL A 55 23.99 -26.58 -17.16
C VAL A 55 23.87 -26.87 -15.66
N LEU A 56 24.55 -26.10 -14.83
CA LEU A 56 24.48 -26.25 -13.37
C LEU A 56 23.03 -25.99 -12.85
N ILE A 57 22.37 -24.95 -13.32
CA ILE A 57 20.98 -24.62 -12.92
C ILE A 57 20.03 -25.75 -13.31
N VAL A 58 20.11 -26.24 -14.53
CA VAL A 58 19.29 -27.36 -15.00
C VAL A 58 19.53 -28.61 -14.15
N PHE A 59 20.80 -28.95 -13.87
CA PHE A 59 21.14 -30.06 -12.97
C PHE A 59 20.53 -29.87 -11.57
N LEU A 60 20.67 -28.69 -10.97
CA LEU A 60 20.09 -28.39 -9.66
C LEU A 60 18.58 -28.46 -9.65
N ILE A 61 17.89 -28.08 -10.73
CA ILE A 61 16.44 -28.24 -10.86
C ILE A 61 16.05 -29.71 -10.74
N PHE A 62 16.71 -30.60 -11.44
CA PHE A 62 16.45 -32.05 -11.36
C PHE A 62 16.72 -32.60 -9.97
N VAL A 63 17.86 -32.24 -9.34
CA VAL A 63 18.19 -32.66 -7.97
C VAL A 63 17.12 -32.17 -6.98
N TYR A 64 16.73 -30.90 -7.05
CA TYR A 64 15.72 -30.35 -6.15
C TYR A 64 14.34 -30.95 -6.40
N ALA A 65 13.96 -31.16 -7.67
CA ALA A 65 12.73 -31.86 -8.03
C ALA A 65 12.69 -33.30 -7.46
N ALA A 66 13.82 -34.02 -7.54
CA ALA A 66 13.93 -35.35 -6.96
C ALA A 66 13.79 -35.34 -5.43
N LEU A 67 14.39 -34.37 -4.75
CA LEU A 67 14.25 -34.18 -3.30
C LEU A 67 12.82 -33.92 -2.88
N LEU A 68 12.09 -33.12 -3.65
CA LEU A 68 10.65 -32.82 -3.41
C LEU A 68 9.78 -34.06 -3.72
N LEU A 69 10.08 -34.76 -4.78
CA LEU A 69 9.32 -35.94 -5.23
C LEU A 69 9.46 -37.12 -4.29
N TRP A 70 10.65 -37.33 -3.73
CA TRP A 70 10.98 -38.52 -2.93
C TRP A 70 10.03 -38.77 -1.75
N PRO A 71 9.72 -37.81 -0.85
CA PRO A 71 8.74 -38.02 0.23
C PRO A 71 7.34 -38.25 -0.30
N MET A 72 6.92 -37.56 -1.33
CA MET A 72 5.59 -37.71 -1.95
C MET A 72 5.45 -39.11 -2.59
N TRP A 73 6.52 -39.58 -3.23
CA TRP A 73 6.53 -40.91 -3.80
C TRP A 73 6.47 -42.02 -2.75
N ARG A 74 7.17 -41.84 -1.63
CA ARG A 74 7.13 -42.80 -0.51
C ARG A 74 5.74 -42.83 0.16
N LEU A 75 5.11 -41.67 0.36
CA LEU A 75 3.79 -41.59 0.94
C LEU A 75 2.73 -42.18 0.01
N SER A 76 2.80 -41.92 -1.29
CA SER A 76 1.85 -42.49 -2.27
C SER A 76 1.93 -43.99 -2.45
N GLY A 77 3.10 -44.60 -2.17
CA GLY A 77 3.29 -46.07 -2.23
C GLY A 77 2.68 -46.83 -1.06
N LYS A 78 2.34 -46.13 0.03
CA LYS A 78 1.69 -46.71 1.22
C LYS A 78 0.16 -46.71 1.16
N THR A 79 -0.44 -46.05 0.16
CA THR A 79 -1.89 -46.12 -0.05
C THR A 79 -2.24 -47.52 -0.59
N GLY A 80 -2.64 -48.41 0.32
CA GLY A 80 -3.18 -49.71 -0.03
C GLY A 80 -4.45 -49.60 -0.88
N SER A 81 -5.01 -50.74 -1.34
CA SER A 81 -6.20 -50.77 -2.14
C SER A 81 -7.33 -49.95 -1.49
N TRP A 82 -7.81 -48.95 -2.24
CA TRP A 82 -8.91 -48.10 -1.81
C TRP A 82 -10.14 -48.96 -1.49
N GLN A 83 -10.33 -49.27 -0.23
CA GLN A 83 -11.59 -49.84 0.24
C GLN A 83 -12.56 -48.67 0.48
N ARG A 84 -13.77 -48.78 -0.07
CA ARG A 84 -14.83 -47.81 0.21
C ARG A 84 -15.06 -47.74 1.72
N PRO A 85 -14.96 -46.56 2.35
CA PRO A 85 -15.18 -46.46 3.79
C PRO A 85 -16.62 -46.89 4.13
N LYS A 86 -16.81 -47.65 5.22
CA LYS A 86 -18.11 -48.13 5.68
C LYS A 86 -19.16 -47.01 5.94
N LYS A 87 -18.67 -45.77 6.18
CA LYS A 87 -19.48 -44.54 6.35
C LYS A 87 -19.11 -43.51 5.28
N SER A 88 -19.39 -43.84 4.01
CA SER A 88 -18.96 -43.03 2.86
C SER A 88 -19.47 -41.58 2.89
N ILE A 89 -20.70 -41.34 3.36
CA ILE A 89 -21.29 -39.99 3.48
C ILE A 89 -20.55 -39.14 4.53
N LEU A 90 -20.28 -39.72 5.70
CA LEU A 90 -19.55 -39.03 6.76
C LEU A 90 -18.10 -38.72 6.34
N SER A 91 -17.46 -39.70 5.71
CA SER A 91 -16.08 -39.48 5.17
C SER A 91 -16.04 -38.40 4.09
N PHE A 92 -17.02 -38.35 3.20
CA PHE A 92 -17.15 -37.31 2.20
C PHE A 92 -17.38 -35.94 2.86
N ALA A 93 -18.29 -35.84 3.84
CA ALA A 93 -18.54 -34.61 4.58
C ALA A 93 -17.28 -34.11 5.31
N CYS A 94 -16.55 -35.01 5.99
CA CYS A 94 -15.29 -34.66 6.64
C CYS A 94 -14.23 -34.17 5.65
N LEU A 95 -14.08 -34.85 4.51
CA LEU A 95 -13.12 -34.39 3.47
C LEU A 95 -13.53 -33.06 2.86
N LEU A 96 -14.82 -32.83 2.64
CA LEU A 96 -15.33 -31.55 2.16
C LEU A 96 -15.07 -30.41 3.15
N LEU A 97 -15.29 -30.65 4.45
CA LEU A 97 -15.01 -29.72 5.52
C LEU A 97 -13.50 -29.42 5.61
N LEU A 98 -12.64 -30.45 5.51
CA LEU A 98 -11.19 -30.27 5.46
C LEU A 98 -10.77 -29.46 4.23
N ALA A 99 -11.32 -29.77 3.06
CA ALA A 99 -11.06 -29.00 1.84
C ALA A 99 -11.52 -27.55 1.97
N ALA A 100 -12.72 -27.32 2.52
CA ALA A 100 -13.23 -25.98 2.79
C ALA A 100 -12.37 -25.21 3.82
N SER A 101 -11.87 -25.90 4.85
CA SER A 101 -11.00 -25.27 5.85
C SER A 101 -9.67 -24.77 5.29
N LEU A 102 -9.18 -25.35 4.19
CA LEU A 102 -7.98 -24.87 3.50
C LEU A 102 -8.16 -23.47 2.91
N PHE A 103 -9.40 -23.01 2.71
CA PHE A 103 -9.66 -21.64 2.27
C PHE A 103 -9.06 -20.61 3.23
N ILE A 104 -9.09 -20.87 4.54
CA ILE A 104 -8.58 -19.92 5.56
C ILE A 104 -7.08 -19.66 5.40
N PRO A 105 -6.18 -20.68 5.40
CA PRO A 105 -4.76 -20.45 5.20
C PRO A 105 -4.43 -19.94 3.79
N ILE A 106 -5.16 -20.38 2.75
CA ILE A 106 -4.97 -19.86 1.38
C ILE A 106 -5.30 -18.37 1.31
N ARG A 107 -6.38 -17.95 1.96
CA ARG A 107 -6.75 -16.53 2.07
C ARG A 107 -5.75 -15.71 2.90
N GLY A 108 -4.99 -16.35 3.78
CA GLY A 108 -4.03 -15.68 4.67
C GLY A 108 -4.60 -15.28 6.04
N GLY A 109 -5.66 -15.97 6.50
CA GLY A 109 -6.27 -15.75 7.81
C GLY A 109 -7.63 -15.06 7.76
N PHE A 110 -8.04 -14.47 8.89
CA PHE A 110 -9.34 -13.83 9.09
C PHE A 110 -9.30 -12.29 9.02
N THR A 111 -8.15 -11.69 8.76
CA THR A 111 -8.01 -10.23 8.64
C THR A 111 -8.72 -9.67 7.41
N VAL A 112 -8.89 -8.36 7.34
CA VAL A 112 -9.49 -7.66 6.19
C VAL A 112 -8.67 -7.91 4.92
N SER A 113 -7.35 -7.91 5.03
CA SER A 113 -6.45 -8.16 3.92
C SER A 113 -6.37 -9.65 3.55
N THR A 114 -6.41 -9.93 2.25
CA THR A 114 -6.10 -11.25 1.71
C THR A 114 -4.58 -11.45 1.64
N MET A 115 -4.13 -12.69 1.41
CA MET A 115 -2.73 -13.00 1.19
C MET A 115 -2.20 -12.19 0.00
N ASN A 116 -1.10 -11.49 0.22
CA ASN A 116 -0.35 -10.75 -0.79
C ASN A 116 1.15 -10.81 -0.50
N VAL A 117 1.96 -10.42 -1.47
CA VAL A 117 3.43 -10.50 -1.39
C VAL A 117 3.99 -9.64 -0.26
N GLY A 118 3.36 -8.49 0.02
CA GLY A 118 3.82 -7.57 1.07
C GLY A 118 3.55 -8.05 2.50
N LYS A 119 2.65 -9.01 2.69
CA LYS A 119 2.24 -9.47 4.03
C LYS A 119 3.37 -10.14 4.84
N VAL A 120 4.40 -10.59 4.17
CA VAL A 120 5.59 -11.20 4.79
C VAL A 120 6.71 -10.21 5.08
N TYR A 121 6.52 -8.93 4.80
CA TYR A 121 7.49 -7.89 5.10
C TYR A 121 7.53 -7.60 6.62
N PHE A 122 8.71 -7.72 7.20
CA PHE A 122 8.91 -7.63 8.66
C PHE A 122 10.17 -6.86 9.06
N SER A 123 11.02 -6.50 8.10
CA SER A 123 12.33 -5.89 8.36
C SER A 123 12.54 -4.63 7.51
N ASP A 124 13.35 -3.72 7.99
CA ASP A 124 13.91 -2.58 7.23
C ASP A 124 14.89 -3.03 6.12
N ARG A 125 15.42 -4.27 6.23
CA ARG A 125 16.34 -4.88 5.27
C ARG A 125 15.56 -5.62 4.20
N MET A 126 15.47 -5.04 2.99
CA MET A 126 14.69 -5.59 1.87
C MET A 126 15.05 -7.05 1.53
N ALA A 127 16.33 -7.42 1.61
CA ALA A 127 16.76 -8.79 1.34
C ALA A 127 16.10 -9.84 2.26
N LEU A 128 15.85 -9.49 3.53
CA LEU A 128 15.16 -10.37 4.48
C LEU A 128 13.67 -10.50 4.14
N ASN A 129 13.05 -9.41 3.75
CA ASN A 129 11.65 -9.40 3.31
C ASN A 129 11.51 -10.26 2.04
N HIS A 130 12.39 -10.08 1.07
CA HIS A 130 12.38 -10.89 -0.15
C HIS A 130 12.64 -12.39 0.16
N ALA A 131 13.53 -12.72 1.08
CA ALA A 131 13.77 -14.11 1.47
C ALA A 131 12.53 -14.80 2.06
N ALA A 132 11.62 -14.04 2.68
CA ALA A 132 10.36 -14.55 3.24
C ALA A 132 9.25 -14.78 2.19
N ILE A 133 9.41 -14.26 0.97
CA ILE A 133 8.42 -14.44 -0.10
C ILE A 133 8.55 -15.83 -0.71
N ASN A 134 7.44 -16.56 -0.80
CA ASN A 134 7.38 -17.81 -1.56
C ASN A 134 7.44 -17.50 -3.07
N PRO A 135 8.43 -18.05 -3.84
CA PRO A 135 8.59 -17.75 -5.26
C PRO A 135 7.41 -18.20 -6.12
N VAL A 136 6.81 -19.35 -5.81
CA VAL A 136 5.66 -19.86 -6.55
C VAL A 136 4.46 -18.92 -6.34
N PHE A 137 4.23 -18.48 -5.11
CA PHE A 137 3.18 -17.50 -4.81
C PHE A 137 3.44 -16.16 -5.50
N SER A 138 4.69 -15.68 -5.52
CA SER A 138 5.08 -14.44 -6.18
C SER A 138 4.74 -14.48 -7.67
N LEU A 139 5.15 -15.54 -8.36
CA LEU A 139 4.86 -15.74 -9.78
C LEU A 139 3.35 -15.82 -10.04
N MET A 140 2.61 -16.65 -9.28
CA MET A 140 1.16 -16.81 -9.45
C MET A 140 0.40 -15.50 -9.16
N SER A 141 0.81 -14.77 -8.13
CA SER A 141 0.23 -13.46 -7.81
C SER A 141 0.50 -12.42 -8.89
N SER A 142 1.68 -12.46 -9.51
CA SER A 142 2.02 -11.58 -10.62
C SER A 142 1.23 -11.93 -11.89
N LEU A 143 1.10 -13.21 -12.22
CA LEU A 143 0.30 -13.65 -13.36
C LEU A 143 -1.17 -13.21 -13.25
N SER A 144 -1.75 -13.29 -12.05
CA SER A 144 -3.14 -12.87 -11.83
C SER A 144 -3.35 -11.36 -11.95
N LYS A 145 -2.26 -10.57 -11.94
CA LYS A 145 -2.27 -9.10 -11.99
C LYS A 145 -1.56 -8.55 -13.23
N SER A 146 -1.16 -9.43 -14.15
CA SER A 146 -0.44 -9.02 -15.34
C SER A 146 -1.36 -8.19 -16.25
N GLU A 147 -1.11 -6.87 -16.29
CA GLU A 147 -1.78 -5.93 -17.17
C GLU A 147 -0.70 -5.23 -18.02
N ASP A 148 -0.94 -5.10 -19.29
CA ASP A 148 -0.10 -4.29 -20.18
C ASP A 148 -0.57 -2.84 -20.14
N PHE A 149 0.06 -2.06 -19.24
CA PHE A 149 -0.26 -0.64 -19.08
C PHE A 149 0.16 0.20 -20.29
N SER A 150 1.11 -0.24 -21.07
CA SER A 150 1.61 0.54 -22.22
C SER A 150 0.59 0.60 -23.35
N SER A 151 -0.14 -0.49 -23.57
CA SER A 151 -1.23 -0.52 -24.54
C SER A 151 -2.53 0.08 -23.99
N GLN A 152 -2.81 -0.14 -22.70
CA GLN A 152 -4.07 0.24 -22.06
C GLN A 152 -4.27 1.77 -21.98
N TYR A 153 -3.19 2.55 -21.82
CA TYR A 153 -3.25 4.02 -21.63
C TYR A 153 -2.68 4.80 -22.81
N ARG A 154 -2.50 4.18 -23.96
CA ARG A 154 -2.03 4.85 -25.16
C ARG A 154 -3.21 5.48 -25.92
N PHE A 155 -3.65 6.66 -25.47
CA PHE A 155 -4.78 7.39 -26.06
C PHE A 155 -4.38 8.24 -27.28
N PHE A 156 -3.10 8.62 -27.39
CA PHE A 156 -2.57 9.46 -28.45
C PHE A 156 -1.25 8.88 -28.97
N GLU A 157 -0.87 9.24 -30.19
CA GLU A 157 0.48 9.03 -30.67
C GLU A 157 1.46 9.89 -29.83
N PRO A 158 2.72 9.43 -29.59
CA PRO A 158 3.66 10.09 -28.68
C PRO A 158 3.83 11.58 -28.96
N GLU A 159 4.02 11.96 -30.23
CA GLU A 159 4.25 13.36 -30.64
C GLU A 159 3.02 14.25 -30.32
N LYS A 160 1.83 13.71 -30.50
CA LYS A 160 0.57 14.41 -30.16
C LYS A 160 0.37 14.50 -28.66
N ALA A 161 0.74 13.47 -27.92
CA ALA A 161 0.70 13.47 -26.46
C ALA A 161 1.62 14.56 -25.88
N ASP A 162 2.85 14.69 -26.40
CA ASP A 162 3.81 15.72 -25.98
C ASP A 162 3.28 17.14 -26.24
N VAL A 163 2.72 17.38 -27.44
CA VAL A 163 2.12 18.69 -27.78
C VAL A 163 0.96 19.07 -26.84
N ILE A 164 0.15 18.09 -26.44
CA ILE A 164 -0.96 18.31 -25.49
C ILE A 164 -0.43 18.52 -24.07
N PHE A 165 0.60 17.79 -23.67
CA PHE A 165 1.09 17.77 -22.31
C PHE A 165 2.01 18.95 -21.97
N GLU A 166 2.81 19.46 -22.93
CA GLU A 166 3.75 20.58 -22.69
C GLU A 166 3.07 21.83 -22.11
N PRO A 167 1.91 22.31 -22.60
CA PRO A 167 1.21 23.42 -21.96
C PRO A 167 0.71 23.12 -20.54
N LEU A 168 0.40 21.83 -20.24
CA LEU A 168 -0.07 21.38 -18.94
C LEU A 168 1.09 21.24 -17.93
N ARG A 169 2.31 21.01 -18.40
CA ARG A 169 3.53 21.06 -17.61
C ARG A 169 3.83 22.47 -17.09
N GLY A 170 3.19 23.46 -17.66
CA GLY A 170 3.39 24.87 -17.49
C GLY A 170 3.82 25.29 -16.09
N GLY A 171 5.11 25.37 -15.90
CA GLY A 171 5.73 26.15 -14.86
C GLY A 171 5.49 27.61 -15.14
N GLY A 172 4.35 28.15 -14.76
CA GLY A 172 4.26 29.58 -14.54
C GLY A 172 5.36 29.95 -13.53
N PRO A 173 5.95 31.14 -13.63
CA PRO A 173 6.93 31.58 -12.65
C PRO A 173 6.32 31.41 -11.27
N SER A 174 7.03 30.70 -10.37
CA SER A 174 6.67 30.65 -8.95
C SER A 174 6.47 32.08 -8.47
N VAL A 175 5.25 32.44 -8.16
CA VAL A 175 4.91 33.80 -7.70
C VAL A 175 5.53 34.08 -6.33
N TYR A 176 5.98 33.04 -5.65
CA TYR A 176 6.64 33.10 -4.36
C TYR A 176 8.10 32.65 -4.48
N PRO A 177 9.09 33.53 -4.25
CA PRO A 177 10.48 33.09 -4.13
C PRO A 177 10.57 32.04 -3.02
N ALA A 178 11.33 30.98 -3.24
CA ALA A 178 11.57 29.92 -2.23
C ALA A 178 12.08 30.49 -0.90
N ASP A 179 12.75 31.64 -0.94
CA ASP A 179 13.29 32.38 0.21
C ASP A 179 12.21 33.06 1.10
N SER A 180 10.96 33.18 0.64
CA SER A 180 9.87 33.76 1.44
C SER A 180 9.33 32.82 2.53
N LEU A 181 9.76 31.56 2.55
CA LEU A 181 9.37 30.55 3.54
C LEU A 181 10.46 30.27 4.59
N GLN A 182 11.22 31.28 5.00
CA GLN A 182 12.33 31.13 5.96
C GLN A 182 11.92 30.91 7.44
N TRP A 183 10.65 30.60 7.70
CA TRP A 183 10.13 30.42 9.06
C TRP A 183 10.32 29.02 9.64
N VAL A 184 10.91 28.09 8.88
CA VAL A 184 11.25 26.75 9.35
C VAL A 184 12.77 26.65 9.56
N LYS A 185 13.22 26.07 10.66
CA LYS A 185 14.63 25.77 10.90
C LYS A 185 15.18 24.89 9.77
N ALA A 186 16.48 24.92 9.53
CA ALA A 186 17.14 24.23 8.40
C ALA A 186 16.85 22.71 8.33
N ARG A 187 16.50 22.07 9.47
CA ARG A 187 16.17 20.65 9.55
C ARG A 187 15.03 20.41 10.55
N PRO A 188 13.79 20.82 10.21
CA PRO A 188 12.65 20.63 11.10
C PRO A 188 12.27 19.15 11.24
N ASN A 189 11.63 18.80 12.33
CA ASN A 189 10.82 17.58 12.37
C ASN A 189 9.64 17.69 11.39
N VAL A 190 9.21 16.59 10.80
CA VAL A 190 8.11 16.58 9.83
C VAL A 190 7.02 15.64 10.32
N LEU A 191 5.82 16.17 10.47
CA LEU A 191 4.60 15.40 10.68
C LEU A 191 3.74 15.48 9.42
N LEU A 192 3.58 14.36 8.73
CA LEU A 192 2.71 14.24 7.55
C LEU A 192 1.44 13.51 7.96
N ILE A 193 0.35 14.25 8.11
CA ILE A 193 -0.96 13.70 8.48
C ILE A 193 -1.82 13.62 7.22
N VAL A 194 -2.07 12.39 6.79
CA VAL A 194 -2.90 12.10 5.64
C VAL A 194 -4.33 11.86 6.12
N LEU A 195 -5.24 12.70 5.66
CA LEU A 195 -6.65 12.70 6.05
C LEU A 195 -7.45 11.83 5.09
N GLU A 196 -7.92 10.69 5.56
CA GLU A 196 -8.70 9.72 4.79
C GLU A 196 -9.98 10.33 4.23
N SER A 197 -10.17 10.28 2.92
CA SER A 197 -11.40 10.72 2.23
C SER A 197 -11.85 12.16 2.49
N PHE A 198 -10.96 13.07 2.91
CA PHE A 198 -11.28 14.47 3.14
C PHE A 198 -11.49 15.23 1.82
N SER A 199 -12.45 16.15 1.83
CA SER A 199 -12.81 16.96 0.65
C SER A 199 -12.91 18.42 0.99
N GLY A 200 -12.49 19.29 0.06
CA GLY A 200 -12.73 20.73 0.13
C GLY A 200 -14.19 21.11 0.26
N VAL A 201 -15.12 20.24 -0.15
CA VAL A 201 -16.58 20.44 0.04
C VAL A 201 -16.97 20.54 1.52
N ALA A 202 -16.17 19.99 2.43
CA ALA A 202 -16.41 20.08 3.87
C ALA A 202 -15.67 21.26 4.53
N MET A 203 -14.90 22.06 3.78
CA MET A 203 -14.08 23.16 4.30
C MET A 203 -14.65 24.53 3.85
N GLU A 204 -15.06 25.36 4.80
CA GLU A 204 -15.74 26.64 4.55
C GLU A 204 -14.84 27.63 3.79
N SER A 205 -13.55 27.72 4.16
CA SER A 205 -12.57 28.60 3.50
C SER A 205 -12.27 28.21 2.05
N LEU A 206 -12.65 27.02 1.63
CA LEU A 206 -12.59 26.54 0.24
C LEU A 206 -13.95 26.65 -0.48
N GLY A 207 -14.95 27.31 0.14
CA GLY A 207 -16.30 27.43 -0.39
C GLY A 207 -17.21 26.23 -0.11
N GLY A 208 -16.81 25.36 0.82
CA GLY A 208 -17.55 24.18 1.24
C GLY A 208 -18.58 24.45 2.34
N ILE A 209 -19.07 23.38 2.96
CA ILE A 209 -20.15 23.42 3.96
C ILE A 209 -19.61 24.00 5.28
N PRO A 210 -20.24 25.08 5.80
CA PRO A 210 -19.77 25.70 7.04
C PRO A 210 -19.89 24.78 8.26
N GLY A 211 -18.97 24.97 9.20
CA GLY A 211 -19.04 24.34 10.51
C GLY A 211 -18.73 22.85 10.56
N VAL A 212 -18.33 22.22 9.47
CA VAL A 212 -17.92 20.79 9.44
C VAL A 212 -16.53 20.60 10.06
N MET A 213 -15.57 21.44 9.68
CA MET A 213 -14.13 21.32 10.08
C MET A 213 -13.62 22.57 10.82
N PRO A 214 -14.19 22.99 11.95
CA PRO A 214 -13.80 24.24 12.62
C PRO A 214 -12.35 24.25 13.12
N ASN A 215 -11.77 23.10 13.44
CA ASN A 215 -10.38 23.01 13.92
C ASN A 215 -9.38 23.17 12.77
N LEU A 216 -9.62 22.52 11.64
CA LEU A 216 -8.79 22.72 10.44
C LEU A 216 -8.93 24.13 9.87
N GLU A 217 -10.11 24.77 9.95
CA GLU A 217 -10.28 26.18 9.63
C GLU A 217 -9.41 27.08 10.51
N LYS A 218 -9.40 26.84 11.82
CA LYS A 218 -8.51 27.54 12.75
C LYS A 218 -7.05 27.33 12.39
N ILE A 219 -6.63 26.08 12.14
CA ILE A 219 -5.25 25.75 11.76
C ILE A 219 -4.88 26.43 10.43
N ALA A 220 -5.79 26.44 9.45
CA ALA A 220 -5.58 27.11 8.18
C ALA A 220 -5.40 28.63 8.34
N SER A 221 -6.06 29.26 9.29
CA SER A 221 -5.91 30.68 9.60
C SER A 221 -4.58 31.01 10.30
N GLU A 222 -3.98 30.04 11.00
CA GLU A 222 -2.69 30.14 11.68
C GLU A 222 -1.51 29.69 10.79
N GLY A 223 -1.78 29.05 9.64
CA GLY A 223 -0.81 28.43 8.77
C GLY A 223 -0.88 28.85 7.30
N ILE A 224 -0.58 27.92 6.41
CA ILE A 224 -0.72 28.11 4.94
C ILE A 224 -1.75 27.14 4.42
N LEU A 225 -2.78 27.65 3.76
CA LEU A 225 -3.78 26.89 3.04
C LEU A 225 -3.50 26.95 1.53
N PHE A 226 -3.30 25.79 0.91
CA PHE A 226 -3.21 25.69 -0.54
C PHE A 226 -4.60 25.55 -1.13
N THR A 227 -5.13 26.63 -1.68
CA THR A 227 -6.51 26.68 -2.18
C THR A 227 -6.71 26.04 -3.56
N ASN A 228 -5.61 25.72 -4.26
CA ASN A 228 -5.62 25.12 -5.59
C ASN A 228 -4.78 23.82 -5.60
N PHE A 229 -5.04 22.95 -4.65
CA PHE A 229 -4.35 21.67 -4.48
C PHE A 229 -5.34 20.51 -4.60
N TYR A 230 -5.07 19.56 -5.51
CA TYR A 230 -5.98 18.50 -5.89
C TYR A 230 -5.38 17.13 -5.62
N ALA A 231 -6.20 16.17 -5.19
CA ALA A 231 -5.77 14.78 -5.10
C ALA A 231 -5.61 14.17 -6.50
N ASN A 232 -4.64 13.29 -6.65
CA ASN A 232 -4.34 12.67 -7.94
C ASN A 232 -5.20 11.44 -8.23
N SER A 233 -6.04 10.99 -7.28
CA SER A 233 -6.85 9.77 -7.39
C SER A 233 -8.01 9.77 -6.41
N PHE A 234 -8.82 8.70 -6.50
CA PHE A 234 -10.01 8.46 -5.70
C PHE A 234 -9.88 7.24 -4.80
N ARG A 235 -8.66 6.78 -4.52
CA ARG A 235 -8.36 5.64 -3.62
C ARG A 235 -7.08 5.87 -2.85
N THR A 236 -7.09 5.46 -1.59
CA THR A 236 -5.98 5.58 -0.65
C THR A 236 -4.67 5.02 -1.17
N ASP A 237 -4.66 3.81 -1.74
CA ASP A 237 -3.44 3.16 -2.26
C ASP A 237 -2.79 3.92 -3.43
N ARG A 238 -3.56 4.73 -4.15
CA ARG A 238 -3.07 5.60 -5.23
C ARG A 238 -2.69 6.98 -4.71
N GLY A 239 -3.52 7.56 -3.84
CA GLY A 239 -3.25 8.84 -3.19
C GLY A 239 -1.94 8.81 -2.40
N LEU A 240 -1.72 7.77 -1.60
CA LEU A 240 -0.49 7.59 -0.83
C LEU A 240 0.76 7.51 -1.72
N THR A 241 0.67 6.82 -2.87
CA THR A 241 1.81 6.77 -3.80
C THR A 241 2.07 8.11 -4.48
N SER A 242 1.03 8.88 -4.76
CA SER A 242 1.16 10.23 -5.30
C SER A 242 1.78 11.20 -4.27
N ILE A 243 1.33 11.14 -3.02
CA ILE A 243 1.84 12.00 -1.93
C ILE A 243 3.31 11.71 -1.63
N LEU A 244 3.68 10.44 -1.47
CA LEU A 244 5.02 10.08 -1.03
C LEU A 244 6.04 10.01 -2.17
N SER A 245 5.63 9.61 -3.36
CA SER A 245 6.53 9.33 -4.49
C SER A 245 6.37 10.31 -5.65
N GLY A 246 5.37 11.20 -5.64
CA GLY A 246 5.03 12.03 -6.80
C GLY A 246 4.60 11.20 -8.01
N TYR A 247 4.20 9.94 -7.80
CA TYR A 247 3.83 9.03 -8.88
C TYR A 247 2.39 9.28 -9.32
N PRO A 248 2.14 9.61 -10.59
CA PRO A 248 0.78 9.82 -11.09
C PRO A 248 -0.07 8.57 -10.95
N ALA A 249 -1.26 8.72 -10.39
CA ALA A 249 -2.17 7.60 -10.22
C ALA A 249 -2.66 7.03 -11.56
N GLN A 250 -2.65 5.72 -11.68
CA GLN A 250 -3.21 5.04 -12.85
C GLN A 250 -4.73 4.90 -12.69
N PRO A 251 -5.53 5.07 -13.75
CA PRO A 251 -7.00 5.03 -13.66
C PRO A 251 -7.56 3.70 -13.15
N THR A 252 -7.02 2.57 -13.58
CA THR A 252 -7.55 1.23 -13.28
C THR A 252 -6.68 0.42 -12.32
N ALA A 253 -5.40 0.78 -12.15
CA ALA A 253 -4.46 0.04 -11.33
C ALA A 253 -3.82 0.90 -10.23
N SER A 254 -3.25 0.25 -9.23
CA SER A 254 -2.43 0.89 -8.21
C SER A 254 -1.03 0.30 -8.24
N ILE A 255 -0.02 1.14 -8.41
CA ILE A 255 1.39 0.73 -8.42
C ILE A 255 1.80 0.07 -7.10
N MET A 256 1.14 0.41 -5.99
CA MET A 256 1.37 -0.18 -4.67
C MET A 256 1.14 -1.71 -4.68
N LYS A 257 0.27 -2.22 -5.56
CA LYS A 257 0.00 -3.66 -5.71
C LYS A 257 1.11 -4.42 -6.45
N TYR A 258 2.11 -3.70 -6.95
CA TYR A 258 3.26 -4.24 -7.69
C TYR A 258 4.56 -3.92 -6.95
N PRO A 259 4.91 -4.65 -5.86
CA PRO A 259 6.06 -4.33 -5.02
C PRO A 259 7.39 -4.27 -5.77
N ALA A 260 7.59 -5.12 -6.79
CA ALA A 260 8.78 -5.09 -7.65
C ALA A 260 8.97 -3.74 -8.36
N LYS A 261 7.86 -3.09 -8.75
CA LYS A 261 7.88 -1.78 -9.42
C LYS A 261 7.90 -0.65 -8.40
N SER A 262 7.06 -0.71 -7.37
CA SER A 262 6.91 0.37 -6.39
C SER A 262 8.17 0.59 -5.54
N GLN A 263 8.98 -0.45 -5.26
CA GLN A 263 10.21 -0.31 -4.49
C GLN A 263 11.26 0.60 -5.15
N SER A 264 11.25 0.75 -6.47
CA SER A 264 12.18 1.59 -7.21
C SER A 264 11.72 3.05 -7.31
N LEU A 265 10.49 3.37 -6.88
CA LEU A 265 9.99 4.73 -6.90
C LEU A 265 10.84 5.65 -5.99
N PRO A 266 11.01 6.92 -6.37
CA PRO A 266 11.51 7.93 -5.43
C PRO A 266 10.53 8.07 -4.26
N GLY A 267 10.98 8.64 -3.15
CA GLY A 267 10.10 8.88 -2.02
C GLY A 267 10.64 9.97 -1.10
N ILE A 268 9.74 10.82 -0.62
CA ILE A 268 10.11 11.88 0.31
C ILE A 268 10.70 11.31 1.60
N SER A 269 10.12 10.23 2.13
CA SER A 269 10.62 9.53 3.31
C SER A 269 11.98 8.87 3.08
N LYS A 270 12.23 8.27 1.90
CA LYS A 270 13.56 7.79 1.51
C LYS A 270 14.60 8.91 1.54
N SER A 271 14.25 10.08 0.99
CA SER A 271 15.14 11.23 0.93
C SER A 271 15.43 11.77 2.31
N LEU A 272 14.42 11.89 3.17
CA LEU A 272 14.58 12.34 4.55
C LEU A 272 15.38 11.34 5.39
N ARG A 273 15.10 10.02 5.24
CA ARG A 273 15.92 8.98 5.89
C ARG A 273 17.38 9.05 5.48
N LYS A 274 17.66 9.23 4.18
CA LYS A 274 19.02 9.43 3.67
C LYS A 274 19.68 10.70 4.25
N ALA A 275 18.87 11.72 4.54
CA ALA A 275 19.31 12.92 5.24
C ALA A 275 19.43 12.74 6.77
N GLY A 276 19.23 11.54 7.31
CA GLY A 276 19.41 11.19 8.72
C GLY A 276 18.18 11.40 9.61
N TYR A 277 17.00 11.51 9.02
CA TYR A 277 15.75 11.53 9.77
C TYR A 277 15.39 10.11 10.26
N ASP A 278 14.86 10.04 11.47
CA ASP A 278 14.16 8.86 11.97
C ASP A 278 12.76 8.83 11.36
N THR A 279 12.35 7.70 10.78
CA THR A 279 11.12 7.62 9.98
C THR A 279 10.14 6.62 10.55
N GLN A 280 8.87 6.98 10.68
CA GLN A 280 7.82 6.14 11.24
C GLN A 280 6.48 6.35 10.53
N PHE A 281 5.70 5.27 10.39
CA PHE A 281 4.33 5.31 9.88
C PHE A 281 3.35 4.76 10.91
N LEU A 282 2.22 5.44 11.09
CA LEU A 282 1.10 5.02 11.91
C LEU A 282 -0.17 4.89 11.07
N TYR A 283 -0.93 3.82 11.29
CA TYR A 283 -2.23 3.60 10.68
C TYR A 283 -3.12 2.77 11.60
N GLY A 284 -4.34 3.20 11.86
CA GLY A 284 -5.29 2.47 12.70
C GLY A 284 -5.82 1.16 12.09
N GLY A 285 -5.62 0.94 10.80
CA GLY A 285 -6.11 -0.22 10.07
C GLY A 285 -5.05 -1.29 9.78
N ASP A 286 -5.44 -2.28 8.98
CA ASP A 286 -4.57 -3.38 8.54
C ASP A 286 -3.56 -2.88 7.49
N ALA A 287 -2.30 -2.69 7.91
CA ALA A 287 -1.22 -2.23 7.02
C ALA A 287 -0.87 -3.23 5.91
N ASP A 288 -1.34 -4.47 5.96
CA ASP A 288 -1.14 -5.44 4.88
C ASP A 288 -2.16 -5.30 3.75
N PHE A 289 -3.21 -4.49 3.97
CA PHE A 289 -4.17 -4.17 2.93
C PHE A 289 -3.48 -3.47 1.74
N THR A 290 -3.78 -3.91 0.53
CA THR A 290 -3.22 -3.37 -0.74
C THR A 290 -1.69 -3.30 -0.83
N ASN A 291 -0.95 -4.11 -0.06
CA ASN A 291 0.52 -4.08 0.06
C ASN A 291 1.09 -2.80 0.72
N MET A 292 0.32 -2.06 1.51
CA MET A 292 0.79 -0.84 2.17
C MET A 292 2.08 -1.06 2.96
N ARG A 293 2.16 -2.12 3.77
CA ARG A 293 3.37 -2.45 4.55
C ARG A 293 4.62 -2.53 3.68
N SER A 294 4.56 -3.30 2.58
CA SER A 294 5.72 -3.45 1.70
C SER A 294 6.10 -2.13 1.02
N TYR A 295 5.10 -1.33 0.66
CA TYR A 295 5.33 -0.01 0.09
C TYR A 295 6.03 0.92 1.09
N PHE A 296 5.51 1.07 2.30
CA PHE A 296 6.11 1.97 3.31
C PHE A 296 7.51 1.54 3.72
N ILE A 297 7.75 0.24 3.91
CA ILE A 297 9.11 -0.29 4.17
C ILE A 297 10.03 0.07 2.98
N SER A 298 9.58 -0.13 1.75
CA SER A 298 10.36 0.21 0.56
C SER A 298 10.57 1.73 0.40
N MET A 299 9.68 2.55 0.97
CA MET A 299 9.83 4.00 1.06
C MET A 299 10.71 4.45 2.24
N GLY A 300 11.31 3.52 2.98
CA GLY A 300 12.23 3.83 4.05
C GLY A 300 11.56 4.19 5.37
N MET A 301 10.34 3.74 5.62
CA MET A 301 9.71 3.82 6.94
C MET A 301 10.23 2.68 7.82
N ASP A 302 11.01 3.00 8.84
CA ASP A 302 11.71 2.00 9.67
C ASP A 302 10.79 1.29 10.66
N ASN A 303 9.75 1.99 11.10
CA ASN A 303 8.78 1.47 12.06
C ASN A 303 7.35 1.71 11.58
N ILE A 304 6.56 0.64 11.50
CA ILE A 304 5.14 0.68 11.10
C ILE A 304 4.30 0.25 12.28
N VAL A 305 3.54 1.18 12.83
CA VAL A 305 2.51 0.93 13.86
C VAL A 305 1.15 0.80 13.18
N CYS A 306 0.46 -0.30 13.39
CA CYS A 306 -0.82 -0.57 12.74
C CYS A 306 -1.82 -1.21 13.71
N ASP A 307 -2.98 -1.64 13.23
CA ASP A 307 -4.03 -2.24 14.05
C ASP A 307 -3.54 -3.34 15.00
N ARG A 308 -2.52 -4.12 14.60
CA ARG A 308 -1.96 -5.22 15.40
C ARG A 308 -1.26 -4.76 16.67
N ASP A 309 -0.81 -3.51 16.70
CA ASP A 309 -0.10 -2.92 17.82
C ASP A 309 -1.05 -2.31 18.87
N PHE A 310 -2.37 -2.42 18.64
CA PHE A 310 -3.41 -1.98 19.55
C PHE A 310 -4.17 -3.19 20.14
N PRO A 311 -4.61 -3.11 21.40
CA PRO A 311 -5.49 -4.10 22.00
C PRO A 311 -6.76 -4.32 21.13
N LEU A 312 -7.28 -5.56 21.12
CA LEU A 312 -8.52 -5.86 20.40
C LEU A 312 -9.71 -5.01 20.87
N SER A 313 -9.73 -4.65 22.16
CA SER A 313 -10.76 -3.78 22.74
C SER A 313 -10.78 -2.35 22.17
N GLN A 314 -9.72 -1.92 21.52
CA GLN A 314 -9.62 -0.60 20.88
C GLN A 314 -9.93 -0.63 19.36
N ARG A 315 -10.08 -1.81 18.77
CA ARG A 315 -10.43 -1.96 17.35
C ARG A 315 -11.94 -1.90 17.18
N LEU A 316 -12.49 -0.71 17.39
CA LEU A 316 -13.95 -0.49 17.50
C LEU A 316 -14.63 -0.28 16.15
N SER A 317 -13.91 0.00 15.07
CA SER A 317 -14.46 0.15 13.74
C SER A 317 -14.29 -1.13 12.90
N LYS A 318 -15.07 -1.25 11.83
CA LYS A 318 -14.94 -2.34 10.86
C LYS A 318 -13.51 -2.46 10.27
N TRP A 319 -12.80 -1.34 10.19
CA TRP A 319 -11.49 -1.24 9.56
C TRP A 319 -10.33 -1.24 10.55
N GLY A 320 -10.60 -1.02 11.84
CA GLY A 320 -9.56 -1.02 12.87
C GLY A 320 -9.85 -0.07 14.04
N VAL A 321 -8.85 0.71 14.40
CA VAL A 321 -8.82 1.59 15.57
C VAL A 321 -9.28 3.00 15.16
N PRO A 322 -10.22 3.63 15.89
CA PRO A 322 -10.72 4.97 15.57
C PRO A 322 -9.67 6.07 15.81
N ASP A 323 -9.92 7.25 15.20
CA ASP A 323 -8.94 8.33 15.13
C ASP A 323 -8.59 8.94 16.49
N ASP A 324 -9.51 9.03 17.44
CA ASP A 324 -9.22 9.51 18.79
C ASP A 324 -8.11 8.69 19.47
N VAL A 325 -8.20 7.36 19.38
CA VAL A 325 -7.21 6.44 19.95
C VAL A 325 -5.89 6.50 19.18
N THR A 326 -5.95 6.58 17.85
CA THR A 326 -4.74 6.62 17.02
C THR A 326 -4.01 7.96 17.13
N PHE A 327 -4.70 9.11 17.27
CA PHE A 327 -4.09 10.40 17.57
C PHE A 327 -3.39 10.42 18.94
N GLU A 328 -3.99 9.81 19.97
CA GLU A 328 -3.32 9.64 21.27
C GLU A 328 -2.04 8.81 21.14
N LYS A 329 -2.09 7.73 20.39
CA LYS A 329 -0.89 6.93 20.11
C LYS A 329 0.16 7.74 19.33
N PHE A 330 -0.26 8.51 18.35
CA PHE A 330 0.63 9.36 17.55
C PHE A 330 1.30 10.43 18.40
N TYR A 331 0.53 11.07 19.28
CA TYR A 331 1.06 12.00 20.28
C TYR A 331 2.10 11.35 21.20
N SER A 332 1.81 10.15 21.73
CA SER A 332 2.76 9.41 22.58
C SER A 332 4.06 9.11 21.84
N LEU A 333 3.98 8.66 20.58
CA LEU A 333 5.15 8.37 19.74
C LEU A 333 6.02 9.61 19.46
N ILE A 334 5.42 10.81 19.42
CA ILE A 334 6.14 12.07 19.27
C ILE A 334 6.77 12.48 20.61
N LYS A 335 6.02 12.38 21.70
CA LYS A 335 6.48 12.72 23.05
C LYS A 335 7.66 11.86 23.50
N GLU A 336 7.64 10.57 23.16
CA GLU A 336 8.66 9.59 23.51
C GLU A 336 9.87 9.61 22.55
N GLN A 337 9.82 10.41 21.47
CA GLN A 337 10.87 10.50 20.48
C GLN A 337 12.14 11.13 21.06
N SER A 338 13.23 10.36 21.10
CA SER A 338 14.51 10.81 21.66
C SER A 338 15.50 11.38 20.62
N ARG A 339 15.23 11.18 19.34
CA ARG A 339 16.13 11.57 18.24
C ARG A 339 15.45 12.57 17.30
N GLU A 340 16.16 13.66 17.00
CA GLU A 340 15.77 14.64 15.99
C GLU A 340 16.87 14.75 14.91
N PRO A 341 16.53 15.06 13.67
CA PRO A 341 15.18 15.27 13.18
C PRO A 341 14.45 13.94 12.93
N PHE A 342 13.13 13.96 12.96
CA PHE A 342 12.29 12.83 12.63
C PHE A 342 11.21 13.20 11.58
N MET A 343 10.76 12.20 10.84
CA MET A 343 9.56 12.26 10.02
C MET A 343 8.58 11.19 10.49
N LYS A 344 7.41 11.61 10.95
CA LYS A 344 6.33 10.68 11.28
C LYS A 344 5.14 10.94 10.36
N MET A 345 4.65 9.87 9.76
CA MET A 345 3.46 9.91 8.92
C MET A 345 2.31 9.19 9.62
N PHE A 346 1.14 9.78 9.57
CA PHE A 346 -0.08 9.20 10.08
C PHE A 346 -1.18 9.26 9.03
N LEU A 347 -1.85 8.12 8.78
CA LEU A 347 -3.04 8.01 7.96
C LEU A 347 -4.25 7.84 8.87
N THR A 348 -5.21 8.76 8.83
CA THR A 348 -6.47 8.65 9.57
C THR A 348 -7.36 7.56 8.98
N LEU A 349 -8.39 7.14 9.70
CA LEU A 349 -9.22 6.01 9.29
C LEU A 349 -10.73 6.25 9.44
N SER A 350 -11.14 7.08 10.39
CA SER A 350 -12.55 7.13 10.83
C SER A 350 -13.52 7.70 9.78
N SER A 351 -13.01 8.47 8.82
CA SER A 351 -13.77 8.99 7.67
C SER A 351 -13.85 8.01 6.49
N HIS A 352 -13.47 6.74 6.69
CA HIS A 352 -13.70 5.64 5.74
C HIS A 352 -15.12 5.05 5.90
N GLU A 353 -15.72 4.58 4.80
CA GLU A 353 -17.01 3.88 4.85
C GLU A 353 -16.97 2.66 5.80
N PRO A 354 -17.97 2.45 6.64
CA PRO A 354 -19.34 3.02 6.66
C PRO A 354 -19.54 4.31 7.47
N PHE A 355 -18.47 5.05 7.83
CA PHE A 355 -18.51 6.32 8.58
C PHE A 355 -19.03 6.19 10.01
N ASP A 356 -18.84 5.05 10.62
CA ASP A 356 -19.27 4.78 11.99
C ASP A 356 -18.25 5.37 12.98
N VAL A 357 -18.63 6.45 13.64
CA VAL A 357 -17.80 7.18 14.60
C VAL A 357 -18.56 7.39 15.92
N PRO A 358 -17.86 7.50 17.08
CA PRO A 358 -18.49 7.71 18.39
C PRO A 358 -18.95 9.17 18.60
N MET A 359 -19.34 9.86 17.54
CA MET A 359 -19.85 11.23 17.56
C MET A 359 -21.14 11.28 16.74
N ASN A 360 -22.06 12.13 17.18
CA ASN A 360 -23.31 12.40 16.46
C ASN A 360 -23.60 13.92 16.50
N ARG A 361 -22.81 14.68 15.73
CA ARG A 361 -22.92 16.15 15.62
C ARG A 361 -23.71 16.58 14.39
N LEU A 362 -23.56 15.83 13.30
CA LEU A 362 -24.18 16.12 12.01
C LEU A 362 -25.03 14.91 11.58
N GLU A 363 -26.16 15.20 10.89
CA GLU A 363 -27.06 14.13 10.41
C GLU A 363 -26.45 13.27 9.31
N ASP A 364 -25.70 13.90 8.40
CA ASP A 364 -24.99 13.17 7.34
C ASP A 364 -23.80 12.42 7.91
N LYS A 365 -23.76 11.10 7.71
CA LYS A 365 -22.75 10.23 8.29
C LYS A 365 -21.33 10.55 7.82
N TYR A 366 -21.17 10.88 6.54
CA TYR A 366 -19.85 11.23 6.00
C TYR A 366 -19.34 12.54 6.60
N LEU A 367 -20.16 13.61 6.56
CA LEU A 367 -19.79 14.88 7.16
C LEU A 367 -19.56 14.75 8.67
N ASN A 368 -20.33 13.91 9.35
CA ASN A 368 -20.17 13.66 10.77
C ASN A 368 -18.85 12.94 11.08
N SER A 369 -18.42 12.03 10.21
CA SER A 369 -17.11 11.35 10.36
C SER A 369 -15.93 12.31 10.11
N ILE A 370 -16.05 13.20 9.14
CA ILE A 370 -15.08 14.30 8.91
C ILE A 370 -15.00 15.20 10.15
N ALA A 371 -16.17 15.61 10.70
CA ALA A 371 -16.24 16.43 11.90
C ALA A 371 -15.63 15.77 13.14
N TYR A 372 -15.74 14.45 13.26
CA TYR A 372 -15.10 13.68 14.30
C TYR A 372 -13.58 13.70 14.16
N THR A 373 -13.05 13.38 12.98
CA THR A 373 -11.60 13.42 12.72
C THR A 373 -11.05 14.84 12.90
N ASP A 374 -11.78 15.88 12.46
CA ASP A 374 -11.41 17.28 12.69
C ASP A 374 -11.28 17.61 14.19
N SER A 375 -12.18 17.09 15.03
CA SER A 375 -12.08 17.29 16.48
C SER A 375 -10.84 16.59 17.07
N CYS A 376 -10.49 15.40 16.57
CA CYS A 376 -9.27 14.69 16.97
C CYS A 376 -8.01 15.46 16.54
N VAL A 377 -8.01 16.05 15.32
CA VAL A 377 -6.93 16.92 14.85
C VAL A 377 -6.75 18.14 15.77
N GLY A 378 -7.85 18.81 16.12
CA GLY A 378 -7.81 19.98 17.00
C GLY A 378 -7.19 19.66 18.35
N ASP A 379 -7.67 18.60 18.99
CA ASP A 379 -7.16 18.14 20.30
C ASP A 379 -5.67 17.74 20.22
N PHE A 380 -5.29 17.03 19.17
CA PHE A 380 -3.90 16.66 18.92
C PHE A 380 -2.98 17.88 18.78
N VAL A 381 -3.36 18.86 17.95
CA VAL A 381 -2.53 20.08 17.74
C VAL A 381 -2.40 20.88 19.03
N GLU A 382 -3.47 21.05 19.80
CA GLU A 382 -3.41 21.76 21.10
C GLU A 382 -2.54 21.03 22.15
N LYS A 383 -2.50 19.69 22.12
CA LYS A 383 -1.57 18.90 22.93
C LYS A 383 -0.12 19.04 22.45
N LEU A 384 0.09 19.01 21.12
CA LEU A 384 1.40 19.11 20.52
C LEU A 384 2.07 20.48 20.77
N LYS A 385 1.28 21.58 20.79
CA LYS A 385 1.74 22.93 21.14
C LYS A 385 2.45 23.01 22.50
N ARG A 386 2.21 22.03 23.39
CA ARG A 386 2.82 21.97 24.72
C ARG A 386 4.13 21.19 24.78
N LEU A 387 4.52 20.55 23.68
CA LEU A 387 5.76 19.77 23.60
C LEU A 387 6.94 20.65 23.15
N PRO A 388 8.15 20.40 23.67
CA PRO A 388 9.35 21.14 23.28
C PRO A 388 9.65 21.09 21.76
N VAL A 389 9.21 20.04 21.09
CA VAL A 389 9.44 19.85 19.66
C VAL A 389 8.59 20.78 18.77
N TRP A 390 7.55 21.44 19.33
CA TRP A 390 6.62 22.29 18.61
C TRP A 390 7.32 23.33 17.73
N ASP A 391 8.24 24.11 18.30
CA ASP A 391 8.94 25.22 17.63
C ASP A 391 9.86 24.78 16.49
N ASN A 392 10.11 23.47 16.35
CA ASN A 392 10.95 22.88 15.32
C ASN A 392 10.21 21.82 14.50
N THR A 393 8.89 21.90 14.39
CA THR A 393 8.08 20.89 13.71
C THR A 393 7.24 21.52 12.60
N LEU A 394 7.41 21.00 11.39
CA LEU A 394 6.53 21.25 10.25
C LEU A 394 5.41 20.21 10.25
N ILE A 395 4.16 20.66 10.31
CA ILE A 395 2.99 19.79 10.19
C ILE A 395 2.36 20.01 8.83
N VAL A 396 2.14 18.93 8.10
CA VAL A 396 1.48 18.93 6.79
C VAL A 396 0.23 18.07 6.87
N PHE A 397 -0.93 18.69 6.64
CA PHE A 397 -2.20 18.00 6.46
C PHE A 397 -2.50 17.89 4.97
N VAL A 398 -2.83 16.71 4.50
CA VAL A 398 -3.18 16.46 3.09
C VAL A 398 -4.20 15.34 2.99
N ALA A 399 -5.22 15.50 2.16
CA ALA A 399 -6.15 14.39 1.86
C ALA A 399 -5.47 13.39 0.92
N ASP A 400 -5.70 12.09 1.14
CA ASP A 400 -5.28 11.04 0.19
C ASP A 400 -6.13 11.07 -1.09
N HIS A 401 -7.43 11.25 -0.93
CA HIS A 401 -8.42 11.49 -1.98
C HIS A 401 -9.67 12.12 -1.37
N ALA A 402 -10.53 12.64 -2.20
CA ALA A 402 -11.86 13.08 -1.79
C ALA A 402 -12.87 11.94 -1.89
N LYS A 403 -13.94 12.03 -1.11
CA LYS A 403 -15.16 11.28 -1.33
C LYS A 403 -16.14 12.11 -2.16
N ARG A 404 -16.83 11.44 -3.08
CA ARG A 404 -17.92 12.05 -3.82
C ARG A 404 -19.05 12.48 -2.88
N TYR A 405 -19.31 13.78 -2.86
CA TYR A 405 -20.36 14.38 -2.06
C TYR A 405 -20.88 15.65 -2.74
N PRO A 406 -22.21 15.92 -2.76
CA PRO A 406 -23.29 14.97 -2.41
C PRO A 406 -23.38 13.81 -3.41
N GLN A 407 -23.94 12.68 -2.99
CA GLN A 407 -23.97 11.45 -3.80
C GLN A 407 -24.89 11.54 -5.03
N ASN A 408 -25.80 12.51 -5.09
CA ASN A 408 -26.89 12.61 -6.05
C ASN A 408 -26.59 13.51 -7.26
N VAL A 409 -25.34 13.89 -7.50
CA VAL A 409 -24.97 14.71 -8.66
C VAL A 409 -24.95 13.84 -9.92
N GLU A 410 -25.78 14.17 -10.91
CA GLU A 410 -25.73 13.59 -12.26
C GLU A 410 -24.40 13.95 -12.93
N ASN A 411 -23.81 13.04 -13.66
CA ASN A 411 -22.48 13.07 -14.30
C ASN A 411 -21.33 12.53 -13.43
N HIS A 412 -21.48 11.28 -13.07
CA HIS A 412 -20.54 10.54 -12.24
C HIS A 412 -19.13 10.37 -12.82
N ASP A 413 -19.00 10.21 -14.14
CA ASP A 413 -17.76 9.73 -14.77
C ASP A 413 -16.73 10.85 -14.98
N LEU A 414 -17.18 12.08 -15.18
CA LEU A 414 -16.30 13.26 -15.21
C LEU A 414 -15.81 13.65 -13.83
N SER A 415 -16.57 13.31 -12.80
CA SER A 415 -16.31 13.66 -11.40
C SER A 415 -15.21 12.81 -10.75
N LEU A 416 -14.95 11.57 -11.21
CA LEU A 416 -13.93 10.72 -10.58
C LEU A 416 -12.50 11.25 -10.73
N ILE A 417 -12.23 12.01 -11.77
CA ILE A 417 -10.96 12.73 -11.96
C ILE A 417 -10.98 14.08 -11.24
N HIS A 418 -12.17 14.67 -11.04
CA HIS A 418 -12.38 15.99 -10.44
C HIS A 418 -12.89 15.96 -8.99
N ILE A 419 -13.02 14.79 -8.37
CA ILE A 419 -13.56 14.62 -7.01
C ILE A 419 -12.72 15.30 -5.92
N SER A 420 -11.48 15.57 -6.22
CA SER A 420 -10.60 16.35 -5.35
C SER A 420 -10.73 17.86 -5.58
N GLU A 421 -11.48 18.30 -6.57
CA GLU A 421 -11.73 19.71 -6.74
C GLU A 421 -12.72 20.24 -5.67
N PRO A 422 -12.38 21.33 -4.99
CA PRO A 422 -13.42 22.23 -4.54
C PRO A 422 -14.09 22.73 -5.81
N THR A 423 -15.29 22.23 -6.11
CA THR A 423 -16.07 22.69 -7.24
C THR A 423 -16.27 24.19 -7.11
N ARG A 424 -15.43 24.97 -7.79
CA ARG A 424 -15.85 26.29 -8.22
C ARG A 424 -16.75 26.08 -9.42
N GLN A 425 -18.04 26.18 -9.21
CA GLN A 425 -18.95 26.63 -10.24
C GLN A 425 -18.87 28.14 -10.35
#